data_02b1e25cb1294ebdc8c39e9260040afc
#
_entry.id   02b1e25cb1294ebdc8c39e9260040afc
#
_cell.length_a   1.000
_cell.length_b   1.000
_cell.length_c   1.000
_cell.angle_alpha   90.00
_cell.angle_beta   90.00
_cell.angle_gamma   90.00
#
_symmetry.space_group_name_H-M   'P 1'
#
loop_
_entity.id
_entity.type
_entity.pdbx_description
1 polymer ?
#
loop_
_entity_poly.entity_id
_entity_poly.type
_entity_poly.pdbx_seq_one_letter_code
_entity_poly.pdbx_strand_id
1 'polypeptide(L)'
;PPNYKLDDCKTQRNLDTEGRRQAVVVGDWLRKQGVQSANVFSSIWCRCKETAALLNFNGYRVEPSLGSFFDEMAKAPESNRALQRFIDEHLKTKGDRALILVTHHVNILEFSGENVASGDMVLVKVDASGNRLSHEVIPRPGDRG
;
A
#
# COMPACT_ATOMS: atom_id res chain seq x y z
N PRO A 1 19.39 2.28 2.08
CA PRO A 1 20.77 1.95 2.36
C PRO A 1 21.52 1.48 1.11
N PRO A 2 22.77 1.86 0.91
CA PRO A 2 23.47 1.59 -0.34
C PRO A 2 23.76 0.12 -0.63
N ASN A 3 23.76 -0.75 0.35
CA ASN A 3 24.08 -2.18 0.16
C ASN A 3 22.91 -3.09 0.56
N TYR A 4 21.67 -2.61 0.30
CA TYR A 4 20.50 -3.39 0.63
C TYR A 4 20.35 -4.64 -0.25
N LYS A 5 19.71 -5.67 0.32
CA LYS A 5 19.29 -6.88 -0.41
C LYS A 5 17.83 -7.13 -0.10
N LEU A 6 17.01 -7.35 -1.14
CA LEU A 6 15.57 -7.53 -0.98
C LEU A 6 15.19 -8.83 -0.26
N ASP A 7 16.09 -9.81 -0.26
CA ASP A 7 15.88 -11.08 0.45
C ASP A 7 16.47 -11.08 1.87
N ASP A 8 17.04 -9.96 2.31
CA ASP A 8 17.64 -9.85 3.64
C ASP A 8 17.19 -8.55 4.31
N CYS A 9 16.20 -8.68 5.21
CA CYS A 9 15.62 -7.53 5.90
C CYS A 9 16.65 -6.76 6.75
N LYS A 10 17.70 -7.42 7.21
CA LYS A 10 18.74 -6.77 8.01
C LYS A 10 19.52 -5.69 7.25
N THR A 11 19.50 -5.76 5.91
CA THR A 11 20.17 -4.79 5.05
C THR A 11 19.27 -3.61 4.68
N GLN A 12 18.02 -3.61 5.11
CA GLN A 12 17.02 -2.62 4.71
C GLN A 12 16.70 -1.67 5.86
N ARG A 13 16.16 -0.51 5.49
CA ARG A 13 15.56 0.40 6.45
C ARG A 13 14.19 -0.15 6.83
N ASN A 14 14.05 -0.64 8.06
CA ASN A 14 12.83 -1.25 8.54
C ASN A 14 12.02 -0.29 9.40
N LEU A 15 10.79 -0.69 9.76
CA LEU A 15 9.95 0.08 10.67
C LEU A 15 10.61 0.14 12.05
N ASP A 16 10.50 1.31 12.68
CA ASP A 16 10.80 1.45 14.10
C ASP A 16 9.53 1.18 14.93
N THR A 17 9.63 1.37 16.25
CA THR A 17 8.49 1.15 17.15
C THR A 17 7.29 2.01 16.78
N GLU A 18 7.53 3.27 16.43
CA GLU A 18 6.45 4.20 16.02
C GLU A 18 5.82 3.78 14.70
N GLY A 19 6.62 3.35 13.72
CA GLY A 19 6.11 2.84 12.45
C GLY A 19 5.23 1.62 12.63
N ARG A 20 5.63 0.69 13.50
CA ARG A 20 4.82 -0.49 13.82
C ARG A 20 3.50 -0.10 14.48
N ARG A 21 3.56 0.84 15.44
CA ARG A 21 2.36 1.37 16.10
C ARG A 21 1.39 1.97 15.08
N GLN A 22 1.90 2.78 14.17
CA GLN A 22 1.09 3.40 13.12
C GLN A 22 0.37 2.37 12.25
N ALA A 23 1.05 1.29 11.87
CA ALA A 23 0.44 0.25 11.06
C ALA A 23 -0.74 -0.41 11.77
N VAL A 24 -0.61 -0.70 13.06
CA VAL A 24 -1.69 -1.24 13.87
C VAL A 24 -2.86 -0.26 13.94
N VAL A 25 -2.57 1.02 14.17
CA VAL A 25 -3.60 2.07 14.25
C VAL A 25 -4.35 2.20 12.92
N VAL A 26 -3.65 2.13 11.80
CA VAL A 26 -4.29 2.18 10.46
C VAL A 26 -5.25 1.01 10.29
N GLY A 27 -4.84 -0.20 10.63
CA GLY A 27 -5.71 -1.38 10.55
C GLY A 27 -6.96 -1.23 11.41
N ASP A 28 -6.80 -0.78 12.64
CA ASP A 28 -7.93 -0.54 13.56
C ASP A 28 -8.87 0.52 13.01
N TRP A 29 -8.31 1.60 12.47
CA TRP A 29 -9.09 2.67 11.88
C TRP A 29 -9.92 2.17 10.70
N LEU A 30 -9.32 1.37 9.81
CA LEU A 30 -10.02 0.80 8.66
C LEU A 30 -11.20 -0.06 9.12
N ARG A 31 -11.02 -0.89 10.16
CA ARG A 31 -12.11 -1.70 10.70
C ARG A 31 -13.24 -0.82 11.25
N LYS A 32 -12.91 0.28 11.92
CA LYS A 32 -13.90 1.25 12.41
C LYS A 32 -14.65 1.94 11.27
N GLN A 33 -14.03 2.07 10.10
CA GLN A 33 -14.68 2.63 8.91
C GLN A 33 -15.53 1.60 8.17
N GLY A 34 -15.63 0.37 8.66
CA GLY A 34 -16.47 -0.66 8.10
C GLY A 34 -15.75 -1.67 7.21
N VAL A 35 -14.43 -1.62 7.11
CA VAL A 35 -13.66 -2.62 6.36
C VAL A 35 -13.57 -3.88 7.21
N GLN A 36 -14.40 -4.88 6.89
CA GLN A 36 -14.46 -6.15 7.64
C GLN A 36 -13.53 -7.20 7.06
N SER A 37 -13.33 -7.19 5.76
CA SER A 37 -12.43 -8.12 5.08
C SER A 37 -11.72 -7.41 3.94
N ALA A 38 -10.49 -7.85 3.66
CA ALA A 38 -9.66 -7.24 2.65
C ALA A 38 -8.73 -8.25 2.00
N ASN A 39 -8.43 -8.02 0.72
CA ASN A 39 -7.30 -8.64 0.05
C ASN A 39 -6.13 -7.68 0.18
N VAL A 40 -5.08 -8.09 0.88
CA VAL A 40 -3.92 -7.23 1.17
C VAL A 40 -2.74 -7.70 0.34
N PHE A 41 -2.15 -6.76 -0.39
CA PHE A 41 -0.93 -7.00 -1.16
C PHE A 41 0.15 -6.02 -0.75
N SER A 42 1.39 -6.47 -0.78
CA SER A 42 2.54 -5.70 -0.30
C SER A 42 3.66 -5.69 -1.31
N SER A 43 4.37 -4.57 -1.34
CA SER A 43 5.72 -4.52 -1.92
C SER A 43 6.60 -5.59 -1.29
N ILE A 44 7.62 -6.02 -2.04
CA ILE A 44 8.60 -6.99 -1.56
C ILE A 44 9.50 -6.45 -0.44
N TRP A 45 9.57 -5.11 -0.26
CA TRP A 45 10.37 -4.50 0.79
C TRP A 45 9.86 -4.88 2.17
N CYS A 46 10.78 -5.18 3.07
CA CYS A 46 10.43 -5.71 4.40
C CYS A 46 9.57 -4.78 5.22
N ARG A 47 9.77 -3.46 5.15
CA ARG A 47 8.93 -2.49 5.87
C ARG A 47 7.48 -2.52 5.39
N CYS A 48 7.25 -2.78 4.09
CA CYS A 48 5.90 -2.90 3.54
C CYS A 48 5.26 -4.22 3.97
N LYS A 49 6.00 -5.31 3.95
CA LYS A 49 5.51 -6.62 4.40
C LYS A 49 5.14 -6.58 5.89
N GLU A 50 5.95 -5.94 6.71
CA GLU A 50 5.64 -5.80 8.13
C GLU A 50 4.39 -4.94 8.34
N THR A 51 4.28 -3.83 7.62
CA THR A 51 3.07 -2.99 7.66
C THR A 51 1.83 -3.80 7.29
N ALA A 52 1.90 -4.53 6.18
CA ALA A 52 0.78 -5.35 5.71
C ALA A 52 0.34 -6.37 6.75
N ALA A 53 1.30 -7.04 7.40
CA ALA A 53 1.00 -8.00 8.46
C ALA A 53 0.34 -7.32 9.66
N LEU A 54 0.82 -6.15 10.07
CA LEU A 54 0.31 -5.41 11.23
C LEU A 54 -1.06 -4.80 11.01
N LEU A 55 -1.50 -4.59 9.76
CA LEU A 55 -2.88 -4.19 9.46
C LEU A 55 -3.88 -5.24 9.93
N ASN A 56 -3.49 -6.49 10.01
CA ASN A 56 -4.24 -7.60 10.58
C ASN A 56 -5.55 -7.90 9.86
N PHE A 57 -5.44 -8.20 8.57
CA PHE A 57 -6.56 -8.64 7.72
C PHE A 57 -6.33 -10.06 7.18
N ASN A 58 -5.91 -10.99 8.06
CA ASN A 58 -5.65 -12.39 7.72
C ASN A 58 -4.49 -12.59 6.73
N GLY A 59 -3.43 -11.79 6.89
CA GLY A 59 -2.22 -11.95 6.09
C GLY A 59 -2.18 -11.06 4.86
N TYR A 60 -1.21 -11.33 4.01
CA TYR A 60 -0.96 -10.54 2.80
C TYR A 60 -0.23 -11.41 1.78
N ARG A 61 -0.18 -10.92 0.54
CA ARG A 61 0.64 -11.49 -0.53
C ARG A 61 1.57 -10.42 -1.08
N VAL A 62 2.73 -10.84 -1.58
CA VAL A 62 3.68 -9.94 -2.23
C VAL A 62 3.27 -9.75 -3.68
N GLU A 63 3.28 -8.50 -4.14
CA GLU A 63 3.01 -8.13 -5.53
C GLU A 63 4.18 -7.30 -6.07
N PRO A 64 4.90 -7.78 -7.09
CA PRO A 64 6.09 -7.09 -7.61
C PRO A 64 5.83 -5.66 -8.11
N SER A 65 4.66 -5.39 -8.68
CA SER A 65 4.35 -4.04 -9.19
C SER A 65 4.21 -2.97 -8.10
N LEU A 66 4.17 -3.38 -6.84
CA LEU A 66 4.16 -2.48 -5.69
C LEU A 66 5.59 -2.09 -5.23
N GLY A 67 6.61 -2.68 -5.81
CA GLY A 67 8.00 -2.38 -5.45
C GLY A 67 8.42 -0.98 -5.85
N SER A 68 9.28 -0.37 -5.03
CA SER A 68 9.78 0.97 -5.29
C SER A 68 10.70 1.02 -6.50
N PHE A 69 10.59 2.07 -7.30
CA PHE A 69 11.50 2.36 -8.40
C PHE A 69 12.37 3.59 -8.10
N PHE A 70 12.54 3.93 -6.80
CA PHE A 70 13.23 5.16 -6.40
C PHE A 70 14.67 5.24 -6.93
N ASP A 71 15.33 4.10 -7.11
CA ASP A 71 16.71 4.01 -7.61
C ASP A 71 16.78 3.96 -9.15
N GLU A 72 15.64 3.91 -9.83
CA GLU A 72 15.57 3.86 -11.28
C GLU A 72 14.28 4.52 -11.77
N MET A 73 14.22 5.85 -11.66
CA MET A 73 13.01 6.62 -11.94
C MET A 73 12.54 6.51 -13.39
N ALA A 74 13.41 6.11 -14.31
CA ALA A 74 13.01 5.88 -15.70
C ALA A 74 12.00 4.72 -15.84
N LYS A 75 11.92 3.84 -14.84
CA LYS A 75 10.96 2.73 -14.82
C LYS A 75 9.57 3.13 -14.32
N ALA A 76 9.37 4.37 -13.87
CA ALA A 76 8.10 4.80 -13.31
C ALA A 76 6.89 4.52 -14.22
N PRO A 77 6.91 4.88 -15.52
CA PRO A 77 5.76 4.61 -16.38
C PRO A 77 5.43 3.13 -16.54
N GLU A 78 6.46 2.30 -16.72
CA GLU A 78 6.29 0.86 -16.87
C GLU A 78 5.76 0.22 -15.58
N SER A 79 6.35 0.58 -14.45
CA SER A 79 5.91 0.10 -13.14
C SER A 79 4.47 0.48 -12.86
N ASN A 80 4.09 1.72 -13.19
CA ASN A 80 2.72 2.18 -12.99
C ASN A 80 1.72 1.45 -13.89
N ARG A 81 2.09 1.18 -15.13
CA ARG A 81 1.21 0.39 -16.02
C ARG A 81 0.97 -1.01 -15.48
N ALA A 82 2.02 -1.66 -14.96
CA ALA A 82 1.88 -2.98 -14.34
C ALA A 82 0.98 -2.93 -13.10
N LEU A 83 1.13 -1.89 -12.28
CA LEU A 83 0.28 -1.69 -11.11
C LEU A 83 -1.19 -1.46 -11.51
N GLN A 84 -1.44 -0.66 -12.53
CA GLN A 84 -2.80 -0.41 -13.00
C GLN A 84 -3.46 -1.69 -13.50
N ARG A 85 -2.74 -2.52 -14.25
CA ARG A 85 -3.28 -3.82 -14.70
C ARG A 85 -3.61 -4.72 -13.53
N PHE A 86 -2.73 -4.78 -12.54
CA PHE A 86 -2.95 -5.56 -11.33
C PHE A 86 -4.21 -5.11 -10.59
N ILE A 87 -4.36 -3.81 -10.39
CA ILE A 87 -5.53 -3.24 -9.71
C ILE A 87 -6.81 -3.57 -10.48
N ASP A 88 -6.82 -3.35 -11.79
CA ASP A 88 -8.01 -3.58 -12.60
C ASP A 88 -8.47 -5.04 -12.55
N GLU A 89 -7.53 -5.99 -12.59
CA GLU A 89 -7.86 -7.41 -12.46
C GLU A 89 -8.46 -7.75 -11.10
N HIS A 90 -7.86 -7.22 -10.03
CA HIS A 90 -8.29 -7.56 -8.66
C HIS A 90 -9.59 -6.87 -8.27
N LEU A 91 -9.88 -5.69 -8.82
CA LEU A 91 -11.16 -5.03 -8.59
C LEU A 91 -12.33 -5.83 -9.16
N LYS A 92 -12.10 -6.59 -10.24
CA LYS A 92 -13.15 -7.42 -10.85
C LYS A 92 -13.51 -8.65 -10.02
N THR A 93 -12.59 -9.12 -9.18
CA THR A 93 -12.74 -10.40 -8.48
C THR A 93 -12.83 -10.28 -6.96
N LYS A 94 -12.68 -9.08 -6.41
CA LYS A 94 -12.64 -8.91 -4.95
C LYS A 94 -13.99 -9.05 -4.25
N GLY A 95 -15.11 -8.93 -4.98
CA GLY A 95 -16.44 -8.92 -4.37
C GLY A 95 -16.58 -7.75 -3.40
N ASP A 96 -17.10 -8.03 -2.21
CA ASP A 96 -17.30 -7.02 -1.16
C ASP A 96 -16.04 -6.74 -0.33
N ARG A 97 -14.95 -7.43 -0.61
CA ARG A 97 -13.69 -7.21 0.10
C ARG A 97 -13.04 -5.91 -0.35
N ALA A 98 -12.37 -5.25 0.57
CA ALA A 98 -11.52 -4.13 0.21
C ALA A 98 -10.24 -4.66 -0.47
N LEU A 99 -9.67 -3.87 -1.35
CA LEU A 99 -8.33 -4.12 -1.90
C LEU A 99 -7.38 -3.14 -1.23
N ILE A 100 -6.42 -3.66 -0.46
CA ILE A 100 -5.44 -2.85 0.26
C ILE A 100 -4.06 -3.12 -0.32
N LEU A 101 -3.39 -2.06 -0.75
CA LEU A 101 -2.08 -2.13 -1.35
C LEU A 101 -1.08 -1.35 -0.50
N VAL A 102 -0.04 -2.02 -0.01
CA VAL A 102 1.02 -1.41 0.80
C VAL A 102 2.23 -1.23 -0.09
N THR A 103 2.58 0.02 -0.34
CA THR A 103 3.61 0.37 -1.31
C THR A 103 4.40 1.60 -0.83
N HIS A 104 5.06 2.28 -1.74
CA HIS A 104 5.99 3.35 -1.47
C HIS A 104 5.46 4.68 -1.98
N HIS A 105 5.99 5.78 -1.42
CA HIS A 105 5.66 7.13 -1.81
C HIS A 105 5.75 7.33 -3.34
N VAL A 106 6.83 6.86 -3.97
CA VAL A 106 7.02 7.05 -5.41
C VAL A 106 5.96 6.33 -6.25
N ASN A 107 5.51 5.17 -5.79
CA ASN A 107 4.46 4.41 -6.47
C ASN A 107 3.10 5.10 -6.34
N ILE A 108 2.79 5.60 -5.17
CA ILE A 108 1.53 6.31 -4.92
C ILE A 108 1.49 7.61 -5.73
N LEU A 109 2.60 8.36 -5.76
CA LEU A 109 2.71 9.59 -6.53
C LEU A 109 2.48 9.34 -8.02
N GLU A 110 3.15 8.33 -8.58
CA GLU A 110 3.00 8.02 -10.01
C GLU A 110 1.59 7.57 -10.35
N PHE A 111 0.97 6.78 -9.47
CA PHE A 111 -0.37 6.26 -9.71
C PHE A 111 -1.46 7.34 -9.57
N SER A 112 -1.39 8.15 -8.53
CA SER A 112 -2.49 9.05 -8.13
C SER A 112 -2.20 10.53 -8.33
N GLY A 113 -0.94 10.90 -8.50
CA GLY A 113 -0.52 12.30 -8.51
C GLY A 113 -0.41 12.91 -7.11
N GLU A 114 -0.66 12.13 -6.05
CA GLU A 114 -0.66 12.61 -4.68
C GLU A 114 0.68 12.40 -4.00
N ASN A 115 1.18 13.45 -3.37
CA ASN A 115 2.42 13.42 -2.60
C ASN A 115 2.07 13.19 -1.13
N VAL A 116 2.25 11.96 -0.67
CA VAL A 116 1.78 11.52 0.66
C VAL A 116 2.94 11.32 1.62
N ALA A 117 2.66 11.47 2.91
CA ALA A 117 3.60 11.15 3.97
C ALA A 117 3.43 9.69 4.40
N SER A 118 4.40 9.20 5.18
CA SER A 118 4.36 7.83 5.71
C SER A 118 3.08 7.60 6.53
N GLY A 119 2.37 6.54 6.24
CA GLY A 119 1.13 6.18 6.92
C GLY A 119 -0.13 6.84 6.36
N ASP A 120 0.02 7.86 5.51
CA ASP A 120 -1.13 8.41 4.80
C ASP A 120 -1.66 7.40 3.78
N MET A 121 -2.93 7.52 3.44
CA MET A 121 -3.59 6.63 2.50
C MET A 121 -4.18 7.41 1.34
N VAL A 122 -4.29 6.77 0.19
CA VAL A 122 -5.11 7.26 -0.91
C VAL A 122 -6.29 6.29 -1.05
N LEU A 123 -7.49 6.80 -0.80
CA LEU A 123 -8.71 6.03 -0.96
C LEU A 123 -9.21 6.22 -2.39
N VAL A 124 -9.32 5.13 -3.13
CA VAL A 124 -9.85 5.15 -4.50
C VAL A 124 -11.25 4.54 -4.46
N LYS A 125 -12.23 5.32 -4.91
CA LYS A 125 -13.61 4.85 -5.01
C LYS A 125 -13.86 4.29 -6.41
N VAL A 126 -14.51 3.15 -6.46
CA VAL A 126 -14.80 2.46 -7.71
C VAL A 126 -16.29 2.13 -7.79
N ASP A 127 -16.80 1.99 -9.03
CA ASP A 127 -18.16 1.53 -9.24
C ASP A 127 -18.25 -0.02 -9.17
N ALA A 128 -19.45 -0.55 -9.38
CA ALA A 128 -19.68 -1.99 -9.31
C ALA A 128 -18.89 -2.79 -10.35
N SER A 129 -18.48 -2.17 -11.44
CA SER A 129 -17.68 -2.80 -12.49
C SER A 129 -16.18 -2.63 -12.29
N GLY A 130 -15.77 -1.97 -11.19
CA GLY A 130 -14.37 -1.74 -10.89
C GLY A 130 -13.77 -0.49 -11.55
N ASN A 131 -14.59 0.36 -12.17
CA ASN A 131 -14.11 1.62 -12.75
C ASN A 131 -13.85 2.65 -11.65
N ARG A 132 -12.73 3.37 -11.77
CA ARG A 132 -12.36 4.39 -10.78
C ARG A 132 -13.22 5.63 -10.97
N LEU A 133 -13.82 6.08 -9.88
CA LEU A 133 -14.69 7.26 -9.88
C LEU A 133 -13.97 8.50 -9.33
N SER A 134 -13.24 8.34 -8.26
CA SER A 134 -12.55 9.44 -7.57
C SER A 134 -11.50 8.90 -6.61
N HIS A 135 -10.63 9.78 -6.14
CA HIS A 135 -9.73 9.44 -5.04
C HIS A 135 -9.60 10.63 -4.08
N GLU A 136 -9.19 10.33 -2.86
CA GLU A 136 -8.90 11.33 -1.84
C GLU A 136 -7.75 10.87 -0.95
N VAL A 137 -6.99 11.83 -0.45
CA VAL A 137 -5.94 11.56 0.52
C VAL A 137 -6.57 11.49 1.91
N ILE A 138 -6.29 10.43 2.64
CA ILE A 138 -6.70 10.27 4.04
C ILE A 138 -5.44 10.35 4.88
N PRO A 139 -5.28 11.41 5.69
CA PRO A 139 -4.13 11.53 6.58
C PRO A 139 -4.07 10.36 7.55
N ARG A 140 -2.86 9.95 7.90
CA ARG A 140 -2.68 8.83 8.83
C ARG A 140 -3.44 9.08 10.13
N PRO A 141 -4.21 8.09 10.61
CA PRO A 141 -4.97 8.24 11.85
C PRO A 141 -4.02 8.27 13.05
N GLY A 142 -4.45 8.97 14.11
CA GLY A 142 -3.68 9.06 15.35
C GLY A 142 -2.74 10.25 15.45
N ASP A 143 -2.48 10.98 14.35
CA ASP A 143 -1.70 12.22 14.37
C ASP A 143 -2.51 13.42 14.85
N ARG A 144 -3.82 13.26 14.88
CA ARG A 144 -4.74 14.28 15.36
C ARG A 144 -5.39 13.76 16.62
N GLY A 145 -4.90 14.23 17.70
CA GLY A 145 -5.40 13.88 19.02
C GLY A 145 -6.89 14.13 19.18
#